data_50c438f58deb83d517f744e4d461d263
#
_entry.id   50c438f58deb83d517f744e4d461d263
#
_cell.length_a   1.000
_cell.length_b   1.000
_cell.length_c   1.000
_cell.angle_alpha   90.00
_cell.angle_beta   90.00
_cell.angle_gamma   90.00
#
_symmetry.space_group_name_H-M   'P 1'
#
loop_
_entity.id
_entity.type
_entity.pdbx_description
1 polymer ?
#
loop_
_entity_poly.entity_id
_entity_poly.type
_entity_poly.pdbx_seq_one_letter_code
_entity_poly.pdbx_strand_id
1 'polypeptide(L)'
;MKKRYRSFLAAVLAGTFAVGCLTGCGKMDEAAGGKMTAVTLNEVAHSIFYAPQYAAIELGYFEEEGIDLTVVNGAGADKVMTALISGDAQIGFMGSEASIYVSQEGAADPAVNFAQLTQRAGNFLVGRTKQTDFKWEDLKGKKVLGGRAGGMPQMVFEYILK
;
A
#
# COMPACT_ATOMS: atom_id res chain seq x y z
N MET A 1 51.25 59.19 -8.66
CA MET A 1 50.78 58.08 -7.77
C MET A 1 49.28 57.74 -7.93
N LYS A 2 48.37 58.66 -8.27
CA LYS A 2 46.92 58.37 -8.37
C LYS A 2 46.49 57.48 -9.58
N LYS A 3 47.21 57.42 -10.69
CA LYS A 3 46.88 56.63 -11.86
C LYS A 3 47.16 55.10 -11.69
N ARG A 4 48.19 54.75 -10.93
CA ARG A 4 48.56 53.34 -10.68
C ARG A 4 47.58 52.62 -9.74
N TYR A 5 47.01 53.37 -8.79
CA TYR A 5 46.00 52.80 -7.86
C TYR A 5 44.69 52.50 -8.50
N ARG A 6 44.28 53.31 -9.51
CA ARG A 6 42.99 53.05 -10.23
C ARG A 6 43.08 51.82 -11.13
N SER A 7 44.25 51.51 -11.71
CA SER A 7 44.45 50.31 -12.51
C SER A 7 44.53 49.06 -11.62
N PHE A 8 45.03 49.14 -10.40
CA PHE A 8 45.06 48.03 -9.45
C PHE A 8 43.67 47.72 -8.91
N LEU A 9 42.85 48.74 -8.63
CA LEU A 9 41.45 48.52 -8.21
C LEU A 9 40.59 47.88 -9.31
N ALA A 10 40.80 48.30 -10.57
CA ALA A 10 40.09 47.72 -11.71
C ALA A 10 40.46 46.23 -11.97
N ALA A 11 41.72 45.85 -11.75
CA ALA A 11 42.18 44.48 -11.89
C ALA A 11 41.65 43.54 -10.75
N VAL A 12 41.51 44.06 -9.54
CA VAL A 12 40.96 43.29 -8.39
C VAL A 12 39.44 43.12 -8.56
N LEU A 13 38.70 44.12 -9.05
CA LEU A 13 37.25 43.96 -9.34
C LEU A 13 36.98 43.03 -10.52
N ALA A 14 37.81 42.97 -11.56
CA ALA A 14 37.66 42.07 -12.68
C ALA A 14 37.99 40.63 -12.28
N GLY A 15 38.93 40.40 -11.38
CA GLY A 15 39.29 39.09 -10.86
C GLY A 15 38.21 38.44 -9.95
N THR A 16 37.49 39.25 -9.17
CA THR A 16 36.39 38.76 -8.31
C THR A 16 35.15 38.41 -9.09
N PHE A 17 34.91 39.00 -10.28
CA PHE A 17 33.77 38.66 -11.13
C PHE A 17 34.00 37.36 -11.94
N ALA A 18 35.25 37.02 -12.27
CA ALA A 18 35.59 35.82 -13.04
C ALA A 18 35.54 34.53 -12.19
N VAL A 19 35.72 34.62 -10.86
CA VAL A 19 35.62 33.45 -9.97
C VAL A 19 34.16 33.13 -9.61
N GLY A 20 33.24 34.09 -9.68
CA GLY A 20 31.82 33.90 -9.39
C GLY A 20 31.04 33.15 -10.47
N CYS A 21 31.55 33.04 -11.70
CA CYS A 21 30.85 32.37 -12.80
C CYS A 21 31.21 30.88 -12.96
N LEU A 22 32.19 30.36 -12.22
CA LEU A 22 32.62 28.96 -12.31
C LEU A 22 31.99 28.04 -11.22
N THR A 23 31.22 28.60 -10.30
CA THR A 23 30.49 27.80 -9.29
C THR A 23 29.02 27.57 -9.65
N GLY A 24 28.60 27.96 -10.87
CA GLY A 24 27.24 27.80 -11.39
C GLY A 24 27.02 26.58 -12.26
N CYS A 25 27.87 25.55 -12.22
CA CYS A 25 27.59 24.28 -12.87
C CYS A 25 27.11 23.28 -11.82
N GLY A 26 25.79 23.15 -11.79
CA GLY A 26 25.10 21.88 -11.65
C GLY A 26 25.63 20.98 -10.53
N LYS A 27 25.23 21.21 -9.29
CA LYS A 27 24.75 20.08 -8.55
C LYS A 27 23.53 19.60 -9.35
N MET A 28 23.66 18.58 -10.18
CA MET A 28 22.60 17.61 -10.30
C MET A 28 22.22 17.33 -8.85
N ASP A 29 20.98 17.60 -8.50
CA ASP A 29 20.39 17.09 -7.29
C ASP A 29 20.67 15.59 -7.31
N GLU A 30 21.68 15.14 -6.55
CA GLU A 30 21.65 13.80 -6.00
C GLU A 30 20.24 13.71 -5.44
N ALA A 31 19.43 12.87 -6.06
CA ALA A 31 18.11 12.52 -5.61
C ALA A 31 18.23 12.36 -4.10
N ALA A 32 17.50 13.20 -3.39
CA ALA A 32 17.57 13.34 -1.97
C ALA A 32 17.56 11.93 -1.37
N GLY A 33 18.69 11.48 -0.86
CA GLY A 33 18.80 10.32 0.00
C GLY A 33 18.09 10.63 1.32
N GLY A 34 16.82 11.04 1.21
CA GLY A 34 15.91 11.21 2.33
C GLY A 34 15.74 9.82 2.95
N LYS A 35 15.83 9.75 4.25
CA LYS A 35 15.56 8.53 5.01
C LYS A 35 14.17 8.00 4.56
N MET A 36 14.16 6.86 3.88
CA MET A 36 12.90 6.21 3.47
C MET A 36 12.07 5.89 4.72
N THR A 37 10.76 6.01 4.58
CA THR A 37 9.82 5.64 5.65
C THR A 37 9.56 4.14 5.56
N ALA A 38 9.98 3.40 6.57
CA ALA A 38 9.68 1.97 6.66
C ALA A 38 8.18 1.76 6.91
N VAL A 39 7.53 0.98 6.05
CA VAL A 39 6.11 0.64 6.15
C VAL A 39 5.93 -0.86 6.03
N THR A 40 5.24 -1.47 6.97
CA THR A 40 4.81 -2.87 6.89
C THR A 40 3.35 -2.92 6.42
N LEU A 41 3.13 -3.57 5.29
CA LEU A 41 1.81 -3.91 4.76
C LEU A 41 1.54 -5.39 5.02
N ASN A 42 0.48 -5.70 5.76
CA ASN A 42 0.05 -7.08 5.99
C ASN A 42 -1.12 -7.41 5.07
N GLU A 43 -0.95 -8.39 4.18
CA GLU A 43 -1.98 -8.81 3.23
C GLU A 43 -2.65 -10.12 3.67
N VAL A 44 -3.94 -10.26 3.34
CA VAL A 44 -4.74 -11.43 3.72
C VAL A 44 -4.29 -12.72 3.05
N ALA A 45 -3.75 -12.63 1.87
CA ALA A 45 -3.22 -13.74 1.09
C ALA A 45 -2.36 -13.20 -0.06
N HIS A 46 -1.38 -13.98 -0.52
CA HIS A 46 -0.68 -13.66 -1.77
C HIS A 46 -1.55 -14.10 -2.95
N SER A 47 -2.03 -13.15 -3.75
CA SER A 47 -3.04 -13.44 -4.77
C SER A 47 -2.84 -12.63 -6.06
N ILE A 48 -3.13 -13.26 -7.20
CA ILE A 48 -3.16 -12.59 -8.51
C ILE A 48 -4.14 -11.40 -8.55
N PHE A 49 -5.16 -11.38 -7.69
CA PHE A 49 -6.08 -10.25 -7.58
C PHE A 49 -5.41 -8.97 -7.07
N TYR A 50 -4.22 -9.08 -6.49
CA TYR A 50 -3.42 -7.98 -5.97
C TYR A 50 -2.26 -7.60 -6.90
N ALA A 51 -2.30 -8.09 -8.15
CA ALA A 51 -1.26 -7.82 -9.14
C ALA A 51 -0.88 -6.33 -9.29
N PRO A 52 -1.79 -5.35 -9.23
CA PRO A 52 -1.40 -3.94 -9.27
C PRO A 52 -0.47 -3.52 -8.13
N GLN A 53 -0.67 -4.06 -6.92
CA GLN A 53 0.22 -3.82 -5.77
C GLN A 53 1.62 -4.39 -6.03
N TYR A 54 1.69 -5.63 -6.50
CA TYR A 54 2.99 -6.25 -6.79
C TYR A 54 3.70 -5.57 -7.95
N ALA A 55 2.96 -5.15 -8.98
CA ALA A 55 3.53 -4.37 -10.07
C ALA A 55 4.11 -3.03 -9.59
N ALA A 56 3.44 -2.34 -8.66
CA ALA A 56 3.94 -1.11 -8.08
C ALA A 56 5.23 -1.33 -7.27
N ILE A 57 5.34 -2.46 -6.56
CA ILE A 57 6.56 -2.85 -5.84
C ILE A 57 7.69 -3.13 -6.84
N GLU A 58 7.48 -4.00 -7.82
CA GLU A 58 8.50 -4.41 -8.79
C GLU A 58 8.96 -3.25 -9.69
N LEU A 59 8.12 -2.25 -9.91
CA LEU A 59 8.45 -1.05 -10.68
C LEU A 59 9.09 0.06 -9.84
N GLY A 60 9.27 -0.13 -8.54
CA GLY A 60 9.93 0.83 -7.65
C GLY A 60 9.08 2.04 -7.27
N TYR A 61 7.76 2.02 -7.45
CA TYR A 61 6.91 3.18 -7.19
C TYR A 61 6.81 3.54 -5.70
N PHE A 62 7.01 2.58 -4.80
CA PHE A 62 7.06 2.86 -3.37
C PHE A 62 8.36 3.56 -2.98
N GLU A 63 9.47 3.14 -3.56
CA GLU A 63 10.78 3.76 -3.37
C GLU A 63 10.82 5.19 -3.91
N GLU A 64 10.18 5.42 -5.08
CA GLU A 64 10.04 6.77 -5.66
C GLU A 64 9.28 7.73 -4.74
N GLU A 65 8.34 7.21 -3.96
CA GLU A 65 7.58 7.96 -2.94
C GLU A 65 8.28 7.98 -1.57
N GLY A 66 9.51 7.47 -1.48
CA GLY A 66 10.28 7.44 -0.23
C GLY A 66 9.78 6.42 0.79
N ILE A 67 9.16 5.35 0.33
CA ILE A 67 8.62 4.28 1.17
C ILE A 67 9.47 3.02 1.00
N ASP A 68 10.01 2.51 2.11
CA ASP A 68 10.63 1.18 2.22
C ASP A 68 9.55 0.19 2.66
N LEU A 69 8.95 -0.50 1.67
CA LEU A 69 7.78 -1.35 1.89
C LEU A 69 8.16 -2.80 2.18
N THR A 70 7.72 -3.30 3.32
CA THR A 70 7.75 -4.74 3.65
C THR A 70 6.34 -5.32 3.54
N VAL A 71 6.17 -6.38 2.73
CA VAL A 71 4.90 -7.10 2.60
C VAL A 71 4.93 -8.39 3.42
N VAL A 72 3.93 -8.58 4.28
CA VAL A 72 3.76 -9.76 5.13
C VAL A 72 2.43 -10.43 4.79
N ASN A 73 2.45 -11.75 4.62
CA ASN A 73 1.23 -12.53 4.43
C ASN A 73 0.66 -12.98 5.79
N GLY A 74 -0.44 -12.36 6.21
CA GLY A 74 -1.14 -12.66 7.45
C GLY A 74 -1.99 -13.93 7.41
N ALA A 75 -2.24 -14.47 6.21
CA ALA A 75 -3.04 -15.68 6.01
C ALA A 75 -4.47 -15.62 6.59
N GLY A 76 -5.10 -14.45 6.51
CA GLY A 76 -6.50 -14.23 6.89
C GLY A 76 -6.77 -12.84 7.47
N ALA A 77 -7.98 -12.32 7.25
CA ALA A 77 -8.36 -10.97 7.63
C ALA A 77 -8.30 -10.72 9.16
N ASP A 78 -8.61 -11.72 9.96
CA ASP A 78 -8.48 -11.69 11.42
C ASP A 78 -7.06 -11.41 11.88
N LYS A 79 -6.07 -12.07 11.25
CA LYS A 79 -4.65 -11.89 11.59
C LYS A 79 -4.11 -10.56 11.06
N VAL A 80 -4.53 -10.15 9.85
CA VAL A 80 -4.17 -8.85 9.30
C VAL A 80 -4.70 -7.73 10.19
N MET A 81 -5.95 -7.81 10.63
CA MET A 81 -6.55 -6.84 11.55
C MET A 81 -5.83 -6.83 12.90
N THR A 82 -5.47 -8.01 13.43
CA THR A 82 -4.68 -8.09 14.66
C THR A 82 -3.34 -7.39 14.51
N ALA A 83 -2.61 -7.62 13.42
CA ALA A 83 -1.32 -6.97 13.17
C ALA A 83 -1.46 -5.43 13.05
N LEU A 84 -2.58 -4.97 12.46
CA LEU A 84 -2.86 -3.53 12.34
C LEU A 84 -3.13 -2.90 13.72
N ILE A 85 -3.98 -3.53 14.54
CA ILE A 85 -4.35 -3.02 15.87
C ILE A 85 -3.17 -3.09 16.85
N SER A 86 -2.34 -4.14 16.76
CA SER A 86 -1.14 -4.26 17.60
C SER A 86 -0.01 -3.32 17.22
N GLY A 87 -0.07 -2.68 16.02
CA GLY A 87 0.99 -1.84 15.49
C GLY A 87 2.12 -2.61 14.79
N ASP A 88 2.00 -3.94 14.63
CA ASP A 88 2.96 -4.76 13.89
C ASP A 88 2.94 -4.47 12.38
N ALA A 89 1.84 -3.90 11.89
CA ALA A 89 1.70 -3.39 10.53
C ALA A 89 1.04 -2.01 10.54
N GLN A 90 1.48 -1.11 9.66
CA GLN A 90 0.88 0.21 9.47
C GLN A 90 -0.27 0.16 8.49
N ILE A 91 -0.26 -0.81 7.57
CA ILE A 91 -1.29 -0.99 6.55
C ILE A 91 -1.78 -2.43 6.58
N GLY A 92 -3.10 -2.62 6.65
CA GLY A 92 -3.77 -3.90 6.49
C GLY A 92 -4.46 -3.98 5.14
N PHE A 93 -4.10 -4.95 4.32
CA PHE A 93 -4.76 -5.21 3.05
C PHE A 93 -5.70 -6.42 3.17
N MET A 94 -6.99 -6.14 3.34
CA MET A 94 -8.03 -7.12 3.64
C MET A 94 -9.40 -6.61 3.20
N GLY A 95 -10.44 -7.42 3.35
CA GLY A 95 -11.80 -6.98 3.14
C GLY A 95 -12.25 -5.94 4.20
N SER A 96 -13.08 -5.00 3.79
CA SER A 96 -13.58 -3.92 4.66
C SER A 96 -14.45 -4.42 5.82
N GLU A 97 -14.98 -5.65 5.74
CA GLU A 97 -15.77 -6.26 6.81
C GLU A 97 -15.01 -6.32 8.14
N ALA A 98 -13.69 -6.53 8.10
CA ALA A 98 -12.89 -6.59 9.31
C ALA A 98 -12.88 -5.26 10.08
N SER A 99 -12.87 -4.12 9.39
CA SER A 99 -12.97 -2.79 10.01
C SER A 99 -14.36 -2.55 10.62
N ILE A 100 -15.41 -3.07 9.99
CA ILE A 100 -16.78 -2.97 10.51
C ILE A 100 -16.90 -3.73 11.83
N TYR A 101 -16.38 -4.96 11.89
CA TYR A 101 -16.42 -5.75 13.15
C TYR A 101 -15.71 -5.03 14.29
N VAL A 102 -14.49 -4.57 14.05
CA VAL A 102 -13.72 -3.87 15.09
C VAL A 102 -14.42 -2.59 15.57
N SER A 103 -15.03 -1.86 14.63
CA SER A 103 -15.82 -0.67 14.98
C SER A 103 -17.06 -1.01 15.81
N GLN A 104 -17.75 -2.11 15.48
CA GLN A 104 -18.92 -2.57 16.24
C GLN A 104 -18.58 -3.06 17.63
N GLU A 105 -17.38 -3.58 17.85
CA GLU A 105 -16.89 -4.02 19.17
C GLU A 105 -16.42 -2.86 20.05
N GLY A 106 -16.49 -1.62 19.54
CA GLY A 106 -16.19 -0.42 20.31
C GLY A 106 -14.69 -0.15 20.49
N ALA A 107 -13.87 -0.52 19.54
CA ALA A 107 -12.44 -0.19 19.56
C ALA A 107 -12.25 1.33 19.68
N ALA A 108 -11.38 1.76 20.59
CA ALA A 108 -11.09 3.16 20.83
C ALA A 108 -10.35 3.81 19.65
N ASP A 109 -9.55 3.02 18.93
CA ASP A 109 -8.83 3.42 17.72
C ASP A 109 -9.18 2.44 16.58
N PRO A 110 -10.30 2.68 15.87
CA PRO A 110 -10.74 1.78 14.82
C PRO A 110 -9.89 1.92 13.55
N ALA A 111 -9.77 0.82 12.83
CA ALA A 111 -9.12 0.83 11.52
C ALA A 111 -9.89 1.71 10.52
N VAL A 112 -9.18 2.54 9.76
CA VAL A 112 -9.74 3.44 8.74
C VAL A 112 -9.48 2.89 7.35
N ASN A 113 -10.53 2.72 6.55
CA ASN A 113 -10.39 2.34 5.15
C ASN A 113 -10.06 3.61 4.33
N PHE A 114 -8.93 3.63 3.65
CA PHE A 114 -8.47 4.79 2.89
C PHE A 114 -8.32 4.53 1.38
N ALA A 115 -8.22 3.27 0.95
CA ALA A 115 -8.07 2.91 -0.46
C ALA A 115 -8.75 1.58 -0.78
N GLN A 116 -9.14 1.42 -2.03
CA GLN A 116 -9.73 0.20 -2.56
C GLN A 116 -8.93 -0.26 -3.78
N LEU A 117 -8.28 -1.44 -3.68
CA LEU A 117 -7.50 -2.01 -4.78
C LEU A 117 -8.34 -2.88 -5.71
N THR A 118 -9.32 -3.62 -5.16
CA THR A 118 -10.19 -4.51 -5.92
C THR A 118 -11.64 -4.07 -5.82
N GLN A 119 -12.33 -3.98 -6.97
CA GLN A 119 -13.74 -3.56 -7.01
C GLN A 119 -14.72 -4.73 -6.97
N ARG A 120 -14.29 -5.94 -7.33
CA ARG A 120 -15.16 -7.11 -7.43
C ARG A 120 -14.49 -8.32 -6.81
N ALA A 121 -15.22 -9.00 -5.94
CA ALA A 121 -14.79 -10.28 -5.40
C ALA A 121 -14.97 -11.37 -6.45
N GLY A 122 -13.97 -12.24 -6.61
CA GLY A 122 -13.99 -13.37 -7.51
C GLY A 122 -14.40 -14.68 -6.82
N ASN A 123 -15.50 -14.68 -6.03
CA ASN A 123 -15.94 -15.86 -5.32
C ASN A 123 -17.00 -16.61 -6.14
N PHE A 124 -16.80 -17.91 -6.32
CA PHE A 124 -17.68 -18.76 -7.10
C PHE A 124 -18.06 -19.99 -6.28
N LEU A 125 -19.36 -20.34 -6.29
CA LEU A 125 -19.79 -21.64 -5.80
C LEU A 125 -19.55 -22.69 -6.88
N VAL A 126 -18.76 -23.71 -6.54
CA VAL A 126 -18.36 -24.76 -7.48
C VAL A 126 -18.92 -26.10 -7.01
N GLY A 127 -19.72 -26.73 -7.87
CA GLY A 127 -20.23 -28.07 -7.65
C GLY A 127 -19.30 -29.16 -8.23
N ARG A 128 -19.34 -30.37 -7.68
CA ARG A 128 -18.61 -31.52 -8.22
C ARG A 128 -19.17 -32.04 -9.53
N THR A 129 -20.46 -31.79 -9.77
CA THR A 129 -21.19 -32.23 -10.97
C THR A 129 -21.87 -31.02 -11.60
N LYS A 130 -22.03 -31.07 -12.92
CA LYS A 130 -22.75 -30.04 -13.65
C LYS A 130 -24.22 -29.99 -13.21
N GLN A 131 -24.68 -28.80 -12.85
CA GLN A 131 -26.08 -28.49 -12.57
C GLN A 131 -26.52 -27.41 -13.58
N THR A 132 -27.60 -27.64 -14.31
CA THR A 132 -28.11 -26.74 -15.34
C THR A 132 -29.16 -25.77 -14.81
N ASP A 133 -29.81 -26.09 -13.69
CA ASP A 133 -30.88 -25.32 -13.05
C ASP A 133 -30.67 -25.27 -11.55
N PHE A 134 -29.52 -24.69 -11.16
CA PHE A 134 -29.14 -24.55 -9.76
C PHE A 134 -29.99 -23.49 -9.05
N LYS A 135 -30.48 -23.85 -7.85
CA LYS A 135 -31.18 -22.94 -6.92
C LYS A 135 -30.45 -22.97 -5.56
N TRP A 136 -30.49 -21.88 -4.84
CA TRP A 136 -29.84 -21.78 -3.54
C TRP A 136 -30.42 -22.79 -2.52
N GLU A 137 -31.70 -23.12 -2.65
CA GLU A 137 -32.40 -24.11 -1.84
C GLU A 137 -31.85 -25.53 -2.01
N ASP A 138 -31.18 -25.81 -3.13
CA ASP A 138 -30.56 -27.12 -3.39
C ASP A 138 -29.37 -27.40 -2.45
N LEU A 139 -28.87 -26.35 -1.78
CA LEU A 139 -27.83 -26.48 -0.76
C LEU A 139 -28.35 -26.95 0.60
N LYS A 140 -29.65 -26.96 0.81
CA LYS A 140 -30.24 -27.39 2.08
C LYS A 140 -29.84 -28.82 2.41
N GLY A 141 -29.22 -29.01 3.58
CA GLY A 141 -28.71 -30.30 4.05
C GLY A 141 -27.42 -30.76 3.37
N LYS A 142 -26.80 -29.94 2.51
CA LYS A 142 -25.51 -30.25 1.89
C LYS A 142 -24.34 -29.75 2.77
N LYS A 143 -23.20 -30.40 2.62
CA LYS A 143 -21.94 -29.91 3.18
C LYS A 143 -21.29 -28.98 2.15
N VAL A 144 -21.14 -27.72 2.50
CA VAL A 144 -20.54 -26.69 1.65
C VAL A 144 -19.31 -26.12 2.35
N LEU A 145 -18.21 -25.97 1.61
CA LEU A 145 -17.05 -25.22 2.05
C LEU A 145 -17.27 -23.76 1.71
N GLY A 146 -17.76 -22.98 2.67
CA GLY A 146 -18.23 -21.61 2.46
C GLY A 146 -17.14 -20.52 2.53
N GLY A 147 -15.96 -20.89 2.96
CA GLY A 147 -14.86 -19.96 3.17
C GLY A 147 -14.36 -19.97 4.61
N ARG A 148 -13.41 -19.09 4.91
CA ARG A 148 -12.86 -18.92 6.25
C ARG A 148 -13.85 -18.14 7.12
N ALA A 149 -14.04 -18.59 8.36
CA ALA A 149 -14.85 -17.87 9.33
C ALA A 149 -14.32 -16.42 9.53
N GLY A 150 -15.22 -15.45 9.53
CA GLY A 150 -14.88 -14.03 9.66
C GLY A 150 -14.33 -13.37 8.40
N GLY A 151 -14.23 -14.08 7.28
CA GLY A 151 -13.84 -13.52 6.00
C GLY A 151 -15.05 -13.15 5.13
N MET A 152 -14.86 -12.19 4.22
CA MET A 152 -15.91 -11.70 3.33
C MET A 152 -16.63 -12.80 2.52
N PRO A 153 -15.94 -13.82 1.96
CA PRO A 153 -16.61 -14.90 1.26
C PRO A 153 -17.62 -15.67 2.12
N GLN A 154 -17.27 -15.94 3.36
CA GLN A 154 -18.15 -16.62 4.31
C GLN A 154 -19.36 -15.76 4.67
N MET A 155 -19.14 -14.49 4.97
CA MET A 155 -20.23 -13.56 5.33
C MET A 155 -21.24 -13.39 4.21
N VAL A 156 -20.77 -13.19 2.98
CA VAL A 156 -21.64 -13.04 1.80
C VAL A 156 -22.44 -14.33 1.56
N PHE A 157 -21.78 -15.48 1.69
CA PHE A 157 -22.44 -16.76 1.53
C PHE A 157 -23.54 -16.98 2.57
N GLU A 158 -23.27 -16.70 3.84
CA GLU A 158 -24.26 -16.78 4.92
C GLU A 158 -25.43 -15.79 4.72
N TYR A 159 -25.13 -14.61 4.20
CA TYR A 159 -26.17 -13.63 3.87
C TYR A 159 -27.11 -14.11 2.75
N ILE A 160 -26.57 -14.78 1.72
CA ILE A 160 -27.36 -15.32 0.61
C ILE A 160 -28.28 -16.47 1.08
N LEU A 161 -27.85 -17.23 2.09
CA LEU A 161 -28.59 -18.39 2.60
C LEU A 161 -29.66 -18.04 3.66
N LYS A 162 -29.76 -16.79 4.10
CA LYS A 162 -30.79 -16.29 5.00
C LYS A 162 -32.09 -15.99 4.27
#